data_c6f1e45b7c857a3f7cfe620a93bcb3a9
#
_entry.id   c6f1e45b7c857a3f7cfe620a93bcb3a9
#
_cell.length_a   1.000
_cell.length_b   1.000
_cell.length_c   1.000
_cell.angle_alpha   90.00
_cell.angle_beta   90.00
_cell.angle_gamma   90.00
#
_symmetry.space_group_name_H-M   'P 1'
#
loop_
_entity.id
_entity.type
_entity.pdbx_description
1 polymer ?
#
loop_
_entity_poly.entity_id
_entity_poly.type
_entity_poly.pdbx_seq_one_letter_code
_entity_poly.pdbx_strand_id
1 'polypeptide(L)'
;MKKIIALLALLVSIAFAYGQDKPEQTKTEPAKAAPTSAASTKNPVSDTVREILARQKNNLLAAVDEMPADKFGYSPTPAQMTFGHLVMHMAMSNIELCSKAGSMPPPPMKPALETDKERLQAGLTKSFLYCEAALGRVDDSKLGNPVVLFGGRQGTVASVLISLTNDWADHYSAAAIYLRLNGLSPPTAKPEK
;
A
#
# COMPACT_ATOMS: atom_id res chain seq x y z
N MET A 1 -41.71 62.07 -10.43
CA MET A 1 -40.52 62.71 -11.04
C MET A 1 -39.43 61.59 -11.16
N LYS A 2 -39.27 61.10 -12.34
CA LYS A 2 -38.34 59.94 -12.65
C LYS A 2 -36.96 60.51 -12.97
N LYS A 3 -35.92 60.06 -12.25
CA LYS A 3 -34.53 60.34 -12.63
C LYS A 3 -33.91 59.06 -13.13
N ILE A 4 -33.66 59.01 -14.43
CA ILE A 4 -32.93 57.96 -15.13
C ILE A 4 -31.43 58.27 -15.00
N ILE A 5 -30.66 57.37 -14.41
CA ILE A 5 -29.21 57.45 -14.38
C ILE A 5 -28.70 56.49 -15.43
N ALA A 6 -28.12 57.03 -16.49
CA ALA A 6 -27.45 56.28 -17.53
C ALA A 6 -26.07 55.83 -17.02
N LEU A 7 -25.81 54.51 -17.02
CA LEU A 7 -24.50 53.95 -16.70
C LEU A 7 -23.72 53.77 -17.99
N LEU A 8 -22.65 54.53 -18.14
CA LEU A 8 -21.72 54.47 -19.29
C LEU A 8 -20.78 53.29 -19.08
N ALA A 9 -20.88 52.25 -19.91
CA ALA A 9 -19.96 51.13 -19.88
C ALA A 9 -18.69 51.47 -20.70
N LEU A 10 -17.55 51.57 -20.01
CA LEU A 10 -16.23 51.76 -20.61
C LEU A 10 -15.63 50.39 -20.92
N LEU A 11 -15.66 50.01 -22.19
CA LEU A 11 -14.97 48.81 -22.69
C LEU A 11 -13.46 49.12 -22.86
N VAL A 12 -12.64 48.62 -21.95
CA VAL A 12 -11.17 48.59 -22.11
C VAL A 12 -10.81 47.31 -22.84
N SER A 13 -10.47 47.46 -24.13
CA SER A 13 -9.92 46.37 -24.93
C SER A 13 -8.45 46.23 -24.63
N ILE A 14 -8.04 45.21 -23.87
CA ILE A 14 -6.65 44.82 -23.68
C ILE A 14 -6.28 43.84 -24.81
N ALA A 15 -5.54 44.32 -25.78
CA ALA A 15 -4.93 43.49 -26.82
C ALA A 15 -3.73 42.75 -26.19
N PHE A 16 -3.89 41.46 -25.92
CA PHE A 16 -2.76 40.58 -25.62
C PHE A 16 -2.04 40.21 -26.93
N ALA A 17 -0.86 40.80 -27.14
CA ALA A 17 0.07 40.33 -28.15
C ALA A 17 0.66 38.98 -27.73
N TYR A 18 0.14 37.88 -28.27
CA TYR A 18 0.79 36.58 -28.17
C TYR A 18 2.01 36.56 -29.09
N GLY A 19 3.20 36.72 -28.49
CA GLY A 19 4.44 36.37 -29.15
C GLY A 19 4.47 34.86 -29.39
N GLN A 20 4.43 34.43 -30.62
CA GLN A 20 4.66 33.03 -31.01
C GLN A 20 6.15 32.76 -30.99
N ASP A 21 6.70 32.41 -29.83
CA ASP A 21 8.00 31.74 -29.73
C ASP A 21 7.80 30.30 -30.23
N LYS A 22 8.35 30.03 -31.40
CA LYS A 22 8.42 28.70 -31.99
C LYS A 22 9.32 27.84 -31.10
N PRO A 23 8.82 26.74 -30.49
CA PRO A 23 9.69 25.89 -29.73
C PRO A 23 10.70 25.22 -30.64
N GLU A 24 11.98 25.48 -30.40
CA GLU A 24 13.11 24.76 -30.96
C GLU A 24 12.94 23.27 -30.63
N GLN A 25 12.67 22.46 -31.64
CA GLN A 25 12.59 21.01 -31.48
C GLN A 25 14.00 20.49 -31.19
N THR A 26 14.34 20.40 -29.90
CA THR A 26 15.44 19.55 -29.45
C THR A 26 15.08 18.12 -29.85
N LYS A 27 15.76 17.59 -30.87
CA LYS A 27 15.73 16.16 -31.18
C LYS A 27 16.21 15.38 -29.95
N THR A 28 15.29 15.00 -29.10
CA THR A 28 15.53 13.98 -28.09
C THR A 28 15.63 12.66 -28.83
N GLU A 29 16.83 12.16 -28.99
CA GLU A 29 17.09 10.81 -29.46
C GLU A 29 16.29 9.85 -28.56
N PRO A 30 15.46 8.95 -29.10
CA PRO A 30 14.71 8.02 -28.27
C PRO A 30 15.71 7.16 -27.51
N ALA A 31 15.73 7.31 -26.17
CA ALA A 31 16.47 6.41 -25.31
C ALA A 31 16.07 4.98 -25.68
N LYS A 32 17.03 4.25 -26.22
CA LYS A 32 16.89 2.84 -26.56
C LYS A 32 16.56 2.09 -25.28
N ALA A 33 15.25 1.91 -25.02
CA ALA A 33 14.79 1.03 -23.99
C ALA A 33 15.37 -0.34 -24.30
N ALA A 34 16.34 -0.78 -23.47
CA ALA A 34 16.83 -2.13 -23.54
C ALA A 34 15.61 -3.04 -23.33
N PRO A 35 15.38 -4.04 -24.18
CA PRO A 35 14.34 -5.01 -23.93
C PRO A 35 14.75 -5.77 -22.67
N THR A 36 14.10 -5.44 -21.55
CA THR A 36 14.12 -6.33 -20.40
C THR A 36 13.36 -7.56 -20.85
N SER A 37 14.09 -8.56 -21.31
CA SER A 37 13.55 -9.89 -21.51
C SER A 37 13.03 -10.35 -20.15
N ALA A 38 11.74 -10.19 -19.95
CA ALA A 38 11.07 -10.86 -18.86
C ALA A 38 11.28 -12.35 -19.13
N ALA A 39 12.17 -12.98 -18.38
CA ALA A 39 12.31 -14.42 -18.41
C ALA A 39 10.92 -15.00 -18.19
N SER A 40 10.45 -15.82 -19.16
CA SER A 40 9.15 -16.48 -19.04
C SER A 40 9.20 -17.36 -17.78
N THR A 41 8.62 -16.86 -16.69
CA THR A 41 8.57 -17.62 -15.44
C THR A 41 7.46 -18.66 -15.56
N LYS A 42 7.69 -19.85 -15.01
CA LYS A 42 6.67 -20.91 -14.96
C LYS A 42 5.48 -20.51 -14.08
N ASN A 43 5.71 -19.60 -13.14
CA ASN A 43 4.75 -19.20 -12.10
C ASN A 43 4.57 -17.66 -12.05
N PRO A 44 4.16 -16.99 -13.13
CA PRO A 44 4.16 -15.53 -13.20
C PRO A 44 3.33 -14.86 -12.12
N VAL A 45 2.21 -15.44 -11.71
CA VAL A 45 1.34 -14.86 -10.68
C VAL A 45 1.95 -15.03 -9.30
N SER A 46 2.30 -16.26 -8.92
CA SER A 46 2.86 -16.56 -7.60
C SER A 46 4.22 -15.86 -7.39
N ASP A 47 5.06 -15.77 -8.44
CA ASP A 47 6.34 -15.06 -8.38
C ASP A 47 6.12 -13.56 -8.15
N THR A 48 5.19 -12.93 -8.90
CA THR A 48 4.84 -11.52 -8.71
C THR A 48 4.31 -11.24 -7.30
N VAL A 49 3.46 -12.13 -6.76
CA VAL A 49 2.96 -11.95 -5.39
C VAL A 49 4.10 -12.04 -4.35
N ARG A 50 5.08 -12.91 -4.54
CA ARG A 50 6.28 -12.98 -3.66
C ARG A 50 7.14 -11.72 -3.75
N GLU A 51 7.29 -11.11 -4.93
CA GLU A 51 7.97 -9.82 -5.10
C GLU A 51 7.21 -8.69 -4.38
N ILE A 52 5.88 -8.67 -4.52
CA ILE A 52 5.02 -7.71 -3.80
C ILE A 52 5.16 -7.91 -2.28
N LEU A 53 5.13 -9.16 -1.80
CA LEU A 53 5.34 -9.49 -0.38
C LEU A 53 6.65 -8.90 0.13
N ALA A 54 7.76 -9.14 -0.56
CA ALA A 54 9.07 -8.64 -0.14
C ALA A 54 9.10 -7.11 -0.02
N ARG A 55 8.54 -6.41 -1.02
CA ARG A 55 8.44 -4.96 -1.01
C ARG A 55 7.53 -4.44 0.12
N GLN A 56 6.34 -5.01 0.27
CA GLN A 56 5.38 -4.56 1.27
C GLN A 56 5.83 -4.89 2.70
N LYS A 57 6.48 -6.02 2.92
CA LYS A 57 7.15 -6.34 4.18
C LYS A 57 8.12 -5.22 4.58
N ASN A 58 9.01 -4.82 3.67
CA ASN A 58 9.98 -3.76 3.96
C ASN A 58 9.28 -2.43 4.27
N ASN A 59 8.29 -2.04 3.47
CA ASN A 59 7.55 -0.80 3.67
C ASN A 59 6.78 -0.77 4.99
N LEU A 60 6.07 -1.86 5.31
CA LEU A 60 5.23 -1.94 6.51
C LEU A 60 6.08 -2.03 7.79
N LEU A 61 7.15 -2.83 7.79
CA LEU A 61 8.05 -2.88 8.93
C LEU A 61 8.76 -1.55 9.16
N ALA A 62 9.21 -0.87 8.10
CA ALA A 62 9.79 0.46 8.21
C ALA A 62 8.77 1.51 8.69
N ALA A 63 7.51 1.44 8.26
CA ALA A 63 6.47 2.34 8.73
C ALA A 63 6.18 2.16 10.24
N VAL A 64 6.20 0.92 10.72
CA VAL A 64 6.04 0.61 12.15
C VAL A 64 7.25 1.07 12.95
N ASP A 65 8.47 0.94 12.40
CA ASP A 65 9.70 1.41 13.04
C ASP A 65 9.72 2.93 13.20
N GLU A 66 9.27 3.69 12.19
CA GLU A 66 9.20 5.16 12.19
C GLU A 66 8.25 5.71 13.27
N MET A 67 7.17 5.02 13.62
CA MET A 67 6.20 5.52 14.61
C MET A 67 6.79 5.44 16.01
N PRO A 68 6.89 6.56 16.76
CA PRO A 68 7.34 6.55 18.16
C PRO A 68 6.43 5.69 19.04
N ALA A 69 7.01 5.04 20.07
CA ALA A 69 6.28 4.12 20.93
C ALA A 69 5.10 4.80 21.65
N ASP A 70 5.26 6.06 22.06
CA ASP A 70 4.20 6.85 22.72
C ASP A 70 3.03 7.20 21.79
N LYS A 71 3.19 6.99 20.48
CA LYS A 71 2.16 7.23 19.44
C LYS A 71 1.42 5.97 19.01
N PHE A 72 1.73 4.82 19.56
CA PHE A 72 1.00 3.58 19.22
C PHE A 72 -0.46 3.61 19.65
N GLY A 73 -0.81 4.34 20.70
CA GLY A 73 -2.19 4.59 21.10
C GLY A 73 -2.92 5.69 20.30
N TYR A 74 -2.27 6.32 19.31
CA TYR A 74 -2.88 7.39 18.53
C TYR A 74 -3.90 6.83 17.52
N SER A 75 -5.07 7.47 17.46
CA SER A 75 -6.07 7.30 16.40
C SER A 75 -6.44 8.65 15.79
N PRO A 76 -6.61 8.75 14.45
CA PRO A 76 -6.97 9.99 13.78
C PRO A 76 -8.33 10.55 14.21
N THR A 77 -9.29 9.66 14.47
CA THR A 77 -10.62 9.97 15.00
C THR A 77 -11.04 8.90 15.99
N PRO A 78 -12.01 9.17 16.88
CA PRO A 78 -12.51 8.16 17.83
C PRO A 78 -13.11 6.90 17.19
N ALA A 79 -13.51 6.98 15.92
CA ALA A 79 -14.06 5.84 15.19
C ALA A 79 -13.01 4.98 14.49
N GLN A 80 -11.77 5.47 14.38
CA GLN A 80 -10.66 4.73 13.76
C GLN A 80 -9.87 3.96 14.82
N MET A 81 -9.29 2.84 14.39
CA MET A 81 -8.42 2.06 15.26
C MET A 81 -7.15 2.84 15.64
N THR A 82 -6.52 2.47 16.74
CA THR A 82 -5.20 3.00 17.08
C THR A 82 -4.13 2.51 16.11
N PHE A 83 -2.98 3.18 16.05
CA PHE A 83 -1.86 2.70 15.24
C PHE A 83 -1.41 1.30 15.67
N GLY A 84 -1.33 1.03 16.98
CA GLY A 84 -0.99 -0.30 17.48
C GLY A 84 -2.02 -1.36 17.12
N HIS A 85 -3.31 -1.01 17.13
CA HIS A 85 -4.37 -1.91 16.65
C HIS A 85 -4.20 -2.21 15.16
N LEU A 86 -3.88 -1.21 14.34
CA LEU A 86 -3.57 -1.39 12.92
C LEU A 86 -2.43 -2.39 12.73
N VAL A 87 -1.34 -2.27 13.50
CA VAL A 87 -0.18 -3.19 13.43
C VAL A 87 -0.58 -4.61 13.82
N MET A 88 -1.37 -4.77 14.88
CA MET A 88 -1.89 -6.08 15.31
C MET A 88 -2.79 -6.69 14.23
N HIS A 89 -3.69 -5.89 13.67
CA HIS A 89 -4.60 -6.32 12.60
C HIS A 89 -3.83 -6.81 11.37
N MET A 90 -2.80 -6.07 10.91
CA MET A 90 -1.93 -6.51 9.81
C MET A 90 -1.29 -7.87 10.07
N ALA A 91 -0.79 -8.10 11.29
CA ALA A 91 -0.18 -9.38 11.63
C ALA A 91 -1.20 -10.54 11.60
N MET A 92 -2.42 -10.28 12.06
CA MET A 92 -3.50 -11.27 12.03
C MET A 92 -3.98 -11.57 10.61
N SER A 93 -4.19 -10.54 9.77
CA SER A 93 -4.54 -10.68 8.35
C SER A 93 -3.50 -11.50 7.59
N ASN A 94 -2.22 -11.20 7.80
CA ASN A 94 -1.13 -11.98 7.23
C ASN A 94 -1.26 -13.47 7.54
N ILE A 95 -1.41 -13.82 8.80
CA ILE A 95 -1.50 -15.23 9.21
C ILE A 95 -2.75 -15.89 8.63
N GLU A 96 -3.89 -15.24 8.70
CA GLU A 96 -5.15 -15.77 8.20
C GLU A 96 -5.09 -16.03 6.69
N LEU A 97 -4.70 -15.04 5.90
CA LEU A 97 -4.68 -15.15 4.45
C LEU A 97 -3.54 -16.07 3.96
N CYS A 98 -2.35 -15.96 4.54
CA CYS A 98 -1.22 -16.81 4.14
C CYS A 98 -1.44 -18.28 4.52
N SER A 99 -2.14 -18.56 5.65
CA SER A 99 -2.50 -19.93 6.02
C SER A 99 -3.39 -20.59 4.96
N LYS A 100 -4.34 -19.82 4.44
CA LYS A 100 -5.25 -20.27 3.37
C LYS A 100 -4.53 -20.47 2.05
N ALA A 101 -3.69 -19.51 1.64
CA ALA A 101 -2.94 -19.58 0.39
C ALA A 101 -1.99 -20.80 0.36
N GLY A 102 -1.18 -20.98 1.39
CA GLY A 102 -0.17 -22.05 1.48
C GLY A 102 -0.69 -23.36 2.04
N SER A 103 -1.97 -23.44 2.45
CA SER A 103 -2.53 -24.59 3.17
C SER A 103 -1.67 -25.00 4.36
N MET A 104 -1.26 -24.01 5.16
CA MET A 104 -0.45 -24.19 6.36
C MET A 104 -1.25 -23.90 7.62
N PRO A 105 -1.08 -24.68 8.72
CA PRO A 105 -1.73 -24.35 9.97
C PRO A 105 -1.21 -23.00 10.50
N PRO A 106 -2.10 -22.11 10.99
CA PRO A 106 -1.69 -20.82 11.52
C PRO A 106 -0.84 -21.01 12.79
N PRO A 107 0.26 -20.24 12.96
CA PRO A 107 1.02 -20.28 14.19
C PRO A 107 0.23 -19.63 15.33
N PRO A 108 0.48 -20.00 16.60
CA PRO A 108 -0.14 -19.33 17.73
C PRO A 108 0.34 -17.88 17.80
N MET A 109 -0.60 -16.94 17.88
CA MET A 109 -0.32 -15.53 18.15
C MET A 109 -0.37 -15.25 19.64
N LYS A 110 0.64 -14.57 20.16
CA LYS A 110 0.62 -14.09 21.55
C LYS A 110 -0.09 -12.74 21.60
N PRO A 111 -1.07 -12.57 22.50
CA PRO A 111 -1.67 -11.26 22.71
C PRO A 111 -0.63 -10.19 23.05
N ALA A 112 -0.80 -9.00 22.52
CA ALA A 112 0.00 -7.82 22.85
C ALA A 112 -0.94 -6.66 23.16
N LEU A 113 -0.51 -5.73 24.00
CA LEU A 113 -1.20 -4.47 24.19
C LEU A 113 -0.97 -3.59 22.94
N GLU A 114 -1.96 -2.81 22.55
CA GLU A 114 -1.86 -1.90 21.40
C GLU A 114 -0.78 -0.82 21.57
N THR A 115 -0.31 -0.59 22.77
CA THR A 115 0.78 0.34 23.11
C THR A 115 2.16 -0.32 23.21
N ASP A 116 2.24 -1.64 23.09
CA ASP A 116 3.50 -2.40 23.18
C ASP A 116 4.16 -2.50 21.79
N LYS A 117 4.86 -1.44 21.40
CA LYS A 117 5.55 -1.35 20.10
C LYS A 117 6.41 -2.57 19.81
N GLU A 118 7.24 -2.99 20.78
CA GLU A 118 8.22 -4.07 20.57
C GLU A 118 7.53 -5.40 20.27
N ARG A 119 6.50 -5.75 21.04
CA ARG A 119 5.74 -6.99 20.81
C ARG A 119 4.95 -6.95 19.51
N LEU A 120 4.35 -5.81 19.18
CA LEU A 120 3.59 -5.63 17.94
C LEU A 120 4.50 -5.73 16.72
N GLN A 121 5.66 -5.07 16.75
CA GLN A 121 6.66 -5.14 15.69
C GLN A 121 7.21 -6.56 15.50
N ALA A 122 7.51 -7.25 16.61
CA ALA A 122 7.95 -8.65 16.58
C ALA A 122 6.85 -9.57 16.03
N GLY A 123 5.58 -9.33 16.40
CA GLY A 123 4.42 -10.06 15.89
C GLY A 123 4.25 -9.89 14.39
N LEU A 124 4.32 -8.64 13.91
CA LEU A 124 4.23 -8.33 12.48
C LEU A 124 5.39 -8.97 11.69
N THR A 125 6.62 -8.89 12.21
CA THR A 125 7.78 -9.54 11.58
C THR A 125 7.58 -11.05 11.43
N LYS A 126 7.10 -11.71 12.49
CA LYS A 126 6.81 -13.16 12.46
C LYS A 126 5.71 -13.50 11.47
N SER A 127 4.68 -12.66 11.36
CA SER A 127 3.59 -12.88 10.41
C SER A 127 4.07 -12.81 8.95
N PHE A 128 5.00 -11.91 8.63
CA PHE A 128 5.62 -11.86 7.30
C PHE A 128 6.52 -13.06 7.01
N LEU A 129 7.32 -13.52 7.97
CA LEU A 129 8.11 -14.74 7.82
C LEU A 129 7.22 -15.96 7.58
N TYR A 130 6.08 -16.02 8.24
CA TYR A 130 5.09 -17.05 8.01
C TYR A 130 4.51 -16.96 6.59
N CYS A 131 4.18 -15.75 6.10
CA CYS A 131 3.74 -15.54 4.72
C CYS A 131 4.79 -15.97 3.69
N GLU A 132 6.06 -15.66 3.91
CA GLU A 132 7.16 -16.11 3.03
C GLU A 132 7.17 -17.65 2.93
N ALA A 133 7.08 -18.35 4.05
CA ALA A 133 7.04 -19.80 4.07
C ALA A 133 5.78 -20.37 3.40
N ALA A 134 4.61 -19.76 3.64
CA ALA A 134 3.35 -20.20 3.08
C ALA A 134 3.29 -19.98 1.56
N LEU A 135 3.67 -18.79 1.08
CA LEU A 135 3.67 -18.47 -0.34
C LEU A 135 4.77 -19.19 -1.12
N GLY A 136 5.86 -19.60 -0.45
CA GLY A 136 6.86 -20.51 -1.03
C GLY A 136 6.29 -21.87 -1.44
N ARG A 137 5.13 -22.26 -0.91
CA ARG A 137 4.41 -23.53 -1.24
C ARG A 137 3.41 -23.37 -2.39
N VAL A 138 3.15 -22.15 -2.85
CA VAL A 138 2.19 -21.83 -3.89
C VAL A 138 2.89 -21.71 -5.22
N ASP A 139 2.38 -22.40 -6.23
CA ASP A 139 2.70 -22.21 -7.63
C ASP A 139 1.41 -21.97 -8.43
N ASP A 140 1.54 -21.54 -9.70
CA ASP A 140 0.39 -21.14 -10.49
C ASP A 140 -0.56 -22.33 -10.83
N SER A 141 -0.09 -23.58 -10.72
CA SER A 141 -0.97 -24.74 -10.88
C SER A 141 -2.01 -24.88 -9.77
N LYS A 142 -1.77 -24.24 -8.62
CA LYS A 142 -2.65 -24.26 -7.45
C LYS A 142 -3.65 -23.11 -7.39
N LEU A 143 -3.56 -22.12 -8.28
CA LEU A 143 -4.39 -20.92 -8.24
C LEU A 143 -5.89 -21.20 -8.26
N GLY A 144 -6.30 -22.24 -8.94
CA GLY A 144 -7.70 -22.69 -9.00
C GLY A 144 -8.18 -23.50 -7.79
N ASN A 145 -7.29 -23.90 -6.88
CA ASN A 145 -7.68 -24.74 -5.74
C ASN A 145 -8.70 -24.02 -4.85
N PRO A 146 -9.78 -24.73 -4.40
CA PRO A 146 -10.81 -24.13 -3.58
C PRO A 146 -10.29 -23.83 -2.18
N VAL A 147 -10.71 -22.70 -1.63
CA VAL A 147 -10.45 -22.27 -0.24
C VAL A 147 -11.72 -21.67 0.37
N VAL A 148 -11.85 -21.79 1.69
CA VAL A 148 -12.92 -21.10 2.42
C VAL A 148 -12.38 -19.75 2.89
N LEU A 149 -12.99 -18.66 2.40
CA LEU A 149 -12.68 -17.28 2.76
C LEU A 149 -13.42 -16.86 4.04
N PHE A 150 -13.22 -15.60 4.46
CA PHE A 150 -13.94 -15.00 5.58
C PHE A 150 -15.47 -15.15 5.41
N GLY A 151 -16.15 -15.40 6.52
CA GLY A 151 -17.60 -15.58 6.52
C GLY A 151 -18.09 -16.86 5.80
N GLY A 152 -17.23 -17.85 5.60
CA GLY A 152 -17.59 -19.12 4.96
C GLY A 152 -17.76 -19.06 3.44
N ARG A 153 -17.40 -17.93 2.80
CA ARG A 153 -17.51 -17.81 1.33
C ARG A 153 -16.51 -18.74 0.65
N GLN A 154 -16.96 -19.36 -0.44
CA GLN A 154 -16.09 -20.15 -1.29
C GLN A 154 -15.25 -19.21 -2.18
N GLY A 155 -13.98 -19.53 -2.34
CA GLY A 155 -13.05 -18.82 -3.18
C GLY A 155 -11.96 -19.76 -3.72
N THR A 156 -10.91 -19.19 -4.25
CA THR A 156 -9.75 -19.92 -4.77
C THR A 156 -8.46 -19.38 -4.18
N VAL A 157 -7.35 -20.09 -4.31
CA VAL A 157 -6.02 -19.60 -3.95
C VAL A 157 -5.74 -18.27 -4.65
N ALA A 158 -6.12 -18.13 -5.94
CA ALA A 158 -5.97 -16.86 -6.66
C ALA A 158 -6.69 -15.71 -5.96
N SER A 159 -7.93 -15.92 -5.47
CA SER A 159 -8.67 -14.87 -4.77
C SER A 159 -8.00 -14.50 -3.44
N VAL A 160 -7.36 -15.44 -2.75
CA VAL A 160 -6.57 -15.16 -1.53
C VAL A 160 -5.34 -14.34 -1.87
N LEU A 161 -4.61 -14.68 -2.94
CA LEU A 161 -3.42 -13.92 -3.35
C LEU A 161 -3.75 -12.46 -3.72
N ILE A 162 -4.87 -12.25 -4.44
CA ILE A 162 -5.36 -10.89 -4.75
C ILE A 162 -5.74 -10.15 -3.46
N SER A 163 -6.44 -10.82 -2.55
CA SER A 163 -6.79 -10.23 -1.25
C SER A 163 -5.55 -9.83 -0.46
N LEU A 164 -4.51 -10.67 -0.41
CA LEU A 164 -3.25 -10.35 0.25
C LEU A 164 -2.59 -9.09 -0.31
N THR A 165 -2.49 -8.98 -1.63
CA THR A 165 -1.83 -7.81 -2.24
C THR A 165 -2.60 -6.52 -1.99
N ASN A 166 -3.93 -6.58 -2.00
CA ASN A 166 -4.80 -5.45 -1.65
C ASN A 166 -4.67 -5.07 -0.17
N ASP A 167 -4.70 -6.06 0.71
CA ASP A 167 -4.59 -5.89 2.16
C ASP A 167 -3.27 -5.18 2.55
N TRP A 168 -2.15 -5.63 1.98
CA TRP A 168 -0.85 -4.96 2.22
C TRP A 168 -0.81 -3.52 1.70
N ALA A 169 -1.39 -3.25 0.53
CA ALA A 169 -1.41 -1.91 -0.06
C ALA A 169 -2.29 -0.97 0.76
N ASP A 170 -3.46 -1.44 1.18
CA ASP A 170 -4.41 -0.68 2.00
C ASP A 170 -3.81 -0.34 3.37
N HIS A 171 -3.25 -1.35 4.05
CA HIS A 171 -2.62 -1.17 5.35
C HIS A 171 -1.38 -0.26 5.28
N TYR A 172 -0.57 -0.34 4.21
CA TYR A 172 0.53 0.60 4.04
C TYR A 172 0.04 2.03 3.84
N SER A 173 -1.02 2.22 3.04
CA SER A 173 -1.64 3.53 2.84
C SER A 173 -2.18 4.11 4.14
N ALA A 174 -2.86 3.29 4.94
CA ALA A 174 -3.32 3.68 6.27
C ALA A 174 -2.13 4.07 7.17
N ALA A 175 -1.13 3.21 7.32
CA ALA A 175 0.06 3.49 8.14
C ALA A 175 0.77 4.78 7.70
N ALA A 176 0.88 5.03 6.40
CA ALA A 176 1.46 6.25 5.86
C ALA A 176 0.66 7.52 6.23
N ILE A 177 -0.67 7.42 6.30
CA ILE A 177 -1.54 8.51 6.77
C ILE A 177 -1.28 8.77 8.26
N TYR A 178 -1.23 7.72 9.09
CA TYR A 178 -0.94 7.87 10.53
C TYR A 178 0.41 8.53 10.77
N LEU A 179 1.45 8.15 10.02
CA LEU A 179 2.77 8.79 10.10
C LEU A 179 2.67 10.28 9.79
N ARG A 180 2.04 10.66 8.66
CA ARG A 180 1.91 12.09 8.26
C ARG A 180 1.13 12.91 9.28
N LEU A 181 0.08 12.37 9.87
CA LEU A 181 -0.70 13.03 10.91
C LEU A 181 0.10 13.25 12.19
N ASN A 182 1.18 12.50 12.38
CA ASN A 182 2.15 12.69 13.49
C ASN A 182 3.42 13.43 13.04
N GLY A 183 3.43 14.08 11.88
CA GLY A 183 4.56 14.88 11.39
C GLY A 183 5.74 14.05 10.86
N LEU A 184 5.52 12.75 10.58
CA LEU A 184 6.55 11.81 10.13
C LEU A 184 6.44 11.55 8.62
N SER A 185 7.57 11.34 7.95
CA SER A 185 7.60 10.95 6.55
C SER A 185 7.46 9.44 6.40
N PRO A 186 6.50 8.94 5.60
CA PRO A 186 6.41 7.52 5.31
C PRO A 186 7.66 7.00 4.59
N PRO A 187 8.01 5.72 4.72
CA PRO A 187 9.21 5.13 4.09
C PRO A 187 9.33 5.42 2.59
N THR A 188 8.24 5.29 1.83
CA THR A 188 8.24 5.53 0.37
C THR A 188 8.28 7.01 -0.03
N ALA A 189 8.15 7.94 0.91
CA ALA A 189 8.29 9.38 0.66
C ALA A 189 9.72 9.89 0.97
N LYS A 190 10.60 9.03 1.47
CA LYS A 190 12.01 9.37 1.69
C LYS A 190 12.79 9.21 0.38
N PRO A 191 13.76 10.11 0.08
CA PRO A 191 14.66 9.91 -1.05
C PRO A 191 15.37 8.55 -0.94
N GLU A 192 15.55 7.86 -2.06
CA GLU A 192 16.42 6.70 -2.11
C GLU A 192 17.85 7.13 -1.71
N LYS A 193 18.46 6.38 -0.80
CA LYS A 193 19.82 6.64 -0.32
C LYS A 193 20.84 6.08 -1.28
#